data_ba383b9520d575769829871762f5e81f
#
_entry.id   ba383b9520d575769829871762f5e81f
#
_cell.length_a   1.000
_cell.length_b   1.000
_cell.length_c   1.000
_cell.angle_alpha   90.00
_cell.angle_beta   90.00
_cell.angle_gamma   90.00
#
_symmetry.space_group_name_H-M   'P 1'
#
loop_
_entity.id
_entity.type
_entity.pdbx_description
1 polymer ?
#
loop_
_entity_poly.entity_id
_entity_poly.type
_entity_poly.pdbx_seq_one_letter_code
_entity_poly.pdbx_strand_id
1 'polypeptide(L)'
;MPKNRFERMMFALLTVVVTVHAYVFYSLYVVNGPTLMAVTGASSVLGDIRAQGGVYMLGRMVPIWGVVLAEFLCAYGLEVLMGSPCSFRLASKVFSPADTHPVLFETAIICATVGLMCPAMSFLAAVLYYPYYHGFHLVTLLANWLKLVCFNFPFAYFTQLFFIQPLIRTLFKALFRRVPQTV
;
A
#
# COMPACT_ATOMS: atom_id res chain seq x y z
N MET A 1 -9.78 15.14 11.89
CA MET A 1 -8.34 14.86 11.80
C MET A 1 -7.82 14.39 13.14
N PRO A 2 -6.85 13.47 13.19
CA PRO A 2 -6.30 12.95 14.43
C PRO A 2 -5.58 14.06 15.21
N LYS A 3 -5.93 14.21 16.49
CA LYS A 3 -5.39 15.26 17.38
C LYS A 3 -4.21 14.75 18.21
N ASN A 4 -4.24 13.49 18.63
CA ASN A 4 -3.27 12.86 19.51
C ASN A 4 -2.35 11.90 18.78
N ARG A 5 -1.19 11.53 19.39
CA ARG A 5 -0.28 10.51 18.83
C ARG A 5 -0.99 9.17 18.59
N PHE A 6 -1.82 8.75 19.53
CA PHE A 6 -2.61 7.52 19.42
C PHE A 6 -3.60 7.58 18.23
N GLU A 7 -4.35 8.66 18.08
CA GLU A 7 -5.26 8.84 16.95
C GLU A 7 -4.52 8.81 15.59
N ARG A 8 -3.31 9.39 15.54
CA ARG A 8 -2.45 9.34 14.34
C ARG A 8 -2.00 7.92 14.01
N MET A 9 -1.58 7.16 15.02
CA MET A 9 -1.20 5.76 14.84
C MET A 9 -2.39 4.91 14.38
N MET A 10 -3.57 5.12 14.97
CA MET A 10 -4.80 4.41 14.55
C MET A 10 -5.24 4.80 13.14
N PHE A 11 -5.10 6.06 12.77
CA PHE A 11 -5.38 6.50 11.40
C PHE A 11 -4.42 5.85 10.40
N ALA A 12 -3.12 5.85 10.68
CA ALA A 12 -2.11 5.18 9.87
C ALA A 12 -2.38 3.67 9.79
N LEU A 13 -2.69 3.03 10.91
CA LEU A 13 -3.03 1.60 10.96
C LEU A 13 -4.22 1.26 10.05
N LEU A 14 -5.33 2.00 10.18
CA LEU A 14 -6.51 1.80 9.34
C LEU A 14 -6.20 2.01 7.85
N THR A 15 -5.43 3.05 7.53
CA THR A 15 -5.01 3.33 6.16
C THR A 15 -4.19 2.17 5.60
N VAL A 16 -3.20 1.68 6.34
CA VAL A 16 -2.34 0.57 5.90
C VAL A 16 -3.14 -0.72 5.75
N VAL A 17 -4.02 -1.05 6.69
CA VAL A 17 -4.88 -2.25 6.58
C VAL A 17 -5.68 -2.24 5.29
N VAL A 18 -6.41 -1.16 5.01
CA VAL A 18 -7.24 -1.06 3.80
C VAL A 18 -6.37 -1.06 2.54
N THR A 19 -5.26 -0.32 2.57
CA THR A 19 -4.34 -0.21 1.43
C THR A 19 -3.70 -1.55 1.08
N VAL A 20 -3.17 -2.29 2.06
CA VAL A 20 -2.54 -3.60 1.83
C VAL A 20 -3.54 -4.59 1.24
N HIS A 21 -4.76 -4.66 1.76
CA HIS A 21 -5.78 -5.55 1.20
C HIS A 21 -6.16 -5.17 -0.25
N ALA A 22 -6.31 -3.87 -0.54
CA ALA A 22 -6.57 -3.40 -1.89
C ALA A 22 -5.45 -3.76 -2.87
N TYR A 23 -4.19 -3.62 -2.43
CA TYR A 23 -3.02 -3.97 -3.24
C TYR A 23 -2.83 -5.46 -3.44
N VAL A 24 -3.02 -6.27 -2.41
CA VAL A 24 -2.97 -7.74 -2.52
C VAL A 24 -4.04 -8.21 -3.50
N PHE A 25 -5.27 -7.68 -3.39
CA PHE A 25 -6.33 -7.99 -4.34
C PHE A 25 -5.95 -7.60 -5.77
N TYR A 26 -5.47 -6.37 -5.98
CA TYR A 26 -5.02 -5.87 -7.27
C TYR A 26 -3.89 -6.71 -7.86
N SER A 27 -2.87 -7.00 -7.06
CA SER A 27 -1.72 -7.80 -7.48
C SER A 27 -2.12 -9.22 -7.89
N LEU A 28 -2.95 -9.88 -7.09
CA LEU A 28 -3.36 -11.26 -7.33
C LEU A 28 -4.32 -11.40 -8.52
N TYR A 29 -5.32 -10.51 -8.62
CA TYR A 29 -6.40 -10.68 -9.59
C TYR A 29 -6.19 -9.90 -10.87
N VAL A 30 -5.58 -8.72 -10.81
CA VAL A 30 -5.42 -7.86 -11.99
C VAL A 30 -4.04 -8.03 -12.63
N VAL A 31 -2.96 -7.99 -11.83
CA VAL A 31 -1.60 -8.04 -12.38
C VAL A 31 -1.17 -9.46 -12.70
N ASN A 32 -1.32 -10.40 -11.77
CA ASN A 32 -0.80 -11.76 -11.89
C ASN A 32 -1.87 -12.81 -12.23
N GLY A 33 -3.13 -12.53 -11.97
CA GLY A 33 -4.22 -13.49 -12.16
C GLY A 33 -4.32 -14.10 -13.54
N PRO A 34 -4.32 -13.32 -14.63
CA PRO A 34 -4.39 -13.86 -15.98
C PRO A 34 -3.22 -14.79 -16.32
N THR A 35 -2.01 -14.44 -15.89
CA THR A 35 -0.80 -15.26 -16.13
C THR A 35 -0.84 -16.54 -15.31
N LEU A 36 -1.23 -16.47 -14.04
CA LEU A 36 -1.36 -17.65 -13.18
C LEU A 36 -2.39 -18.64 -13.72
N MET A 37 -3.58 -18.17 -14.07
CA MET A 37 -4.62 -19.03 -14.64
C MET A 37 -4.24 -19.63 -15.98
N ALA A 38 -3.50 -18.90 -16.84
CA ALA A 38 -3.04 -19.42 -18.12
C ALA A 38 -2.00 -20.53 -17.97
N VAL A 39 -1.15 -20.47 -16.95
CA VAL A 39 -0.10 -21.48 -16.70
C VAL A 39 -0.67 -22.74 -16.05
N THR A 40 -1.61 -22.58 -15.11
CA THR A 40 -2.09 -23.70 -14.28
C THR A 40 -3.41 -24.29 -14.74
N GLY A 41 -4.16 -23.57 -15.59
CA GLY A 41 -5.51 -23.95 -15.99
C GLY A 41 -6.53 -23.95 -14.85
N ALA A 42 -6.19 -23.30 -13.73
CA ALA A 42 -7.04 -23.26 -12.55
C ALA A 42 -8.31 -22.44 -12.79
N SER A 43 -9.42 -22.86 -12.18
CA SER A 43 -10.70 -22.15 -12.24
C SER A 43 -10.74 -20.89 -11.37
N SER A 44 -9.78 -20.73 -10.45
CA SER A 44 -9.67 -19.54 -9.58
C SER A 44 -8.23 -19.31 -9.10
N VAL A 45 -7.82 -18.04 -9.00
CA VAL A 45 -6.48 -17.63 -8.54
C VAL A 45 -6.21 -18.12 -7.11
N LEU A 46 -7.16 -18.00 -6.20
CA LEU A 46 -6.99 -18.45 -4.80
C LEU A 46 -6.91 -19.97 -4.69
N GLY A 47 -7.68 -20.69 -5.50
CA GLY A 47 -7.62 -22.16 -5.58
C GLY A 47 -6.24 -22.63 -6.02
N ASP A 48 -5.67 -21.97 -7.00
CA ASP A 48 -4.34 -22.26 -7.53
C ASP A 48 -3.22 -21.97 -6.52
N ILE A 49 -3.23 -20.78 -5.90
CA ILE A 49 -2.27 -20.43 -4.84
C ILE A 49 -2.32 -21.43 -3.69
N ARG A 50 -3.52 -21.88 -3.32
CA ARG A 50 -3.70 -22.88 -2.26
C ARG A 50 -3.15 -24.25 -2.66
N ALA A 51 -3.38 -24.67 -3.92
CA ALA A 51 -2.86 -25.93 -4.45
C ALA A 51 -1.34 -25.95 -4.53
N GLN A 52 -0.71 -24.82 -4.85
CA GLN A 52 0.75 -24.66 -4.90
C GLN A 52 1.41 -24.47 -3.51
N GLY A 53 0.62 -24.40 -2.44
CA GLY A 53 1.11 -24.22 -1.08
C GLY A 53 1.46 -22.77 -0.70
N GLY A 54 1.13 -21.79 -1.56
CA GLY A 54 1.33 -20.37 -1.28
C GLY A 54 1.88 -19.57 -2.45
N VAL A 55 2.55 -18.47 -2.12
CA VAL A 55 3.22 -17.57 -3.05
C VAL A 55 4.74 -17.65 -2.83
N TYR A 56 5.51 -17.64 -3.90
CA TYR A 56 6.98 -17.63 -3.81
C TYR A 56 7.46 -16.27 -3.27
N MET A 57 8.14 -16.29 -2.13
CA MET A 57 8.69 -15.10 -1.49
C MET A 57 10.02 -15.43 -0.82
N LEU A 58 11.06 -14.63 -1.08
CA LEU A 58 12.42 -14.82 -0.53
C LEU A 58 12.97 -16.25 -0.68
N GLY A 59 12.76 -16.87 -1.83
CA GLY A 59 13.28 -18.22 -2.10
C GLY A 59 12.44 -19.36 -1.52
N ARG A 60 11.27 -19.09 -0.94
CA ARG A 60 10.40 -20.10 -0.31
C ARG A 60 8.94 -19.89 -0.69
N MET A 61 8.15 -20.97 -0.60
CA MET A 61 6.70 -20.88 -0.71
C MET A 61 6.13 -20.44 0.66
N VAL A 62 5.41 -19.32 0.67
CA VAL A 62 4.81 -18.73 1.87
C VAL A 62 3.30 -18.73 1.72
N PRO A 63 2.54 -19.18 2.71
CA PRO A 63 1.08 -19.15 2.67
C PRO A 63 0.58 -17.70 2.57
N ILE A 64 -0.55 -17.50 1.90
CA ILE A 64 -1.06 -16.16 1.57
C ILE A 64 -1.23 -15.24 2.79
N TRP A 65 -1.64 -15.79 3.93
CA TRP A 65 -1.75 -15.02 5.18
C TRP A 65 -0.39 -14.52 5.68
N GLY A 66 0.68 -15.30 5.48
CA GLY A 66 2.05 -14.91 5.81
C GLY A 66 2.56 -13.79 4.90
N VAL A 67 2.21 -13.84 3.61
CA VAL A 67 2.50 -12.77 2.64
C VAL A 67 1.80 -11.48 3.05
N VAL A 68 0.48 -11.55 3.33
CA VAL A 68 -0.29 -10.37 3.77
C VAL A 68 0.28 -9.77 5.05
N LEU A 69 0.67 -10.62 6.02
CA LEU A 69 1.27 -10.16 7.27
C LEU A 69 2.63 -9.48 7.04
N ALA A 70 3.49 -10.08 6.21
CA ALA A 70 4.79 -9.51 5.88
C ALA A 70 4.66 -8.16 5.17
N GLU A 71 3.81 -8.08 4.15
CA GLU A 71 3.52 -6.82 3.44
C GLU A 71 2.92 -5.76 4.36
N PHE A 72 2.01 -6.16 5.25
CA PHE A 72 1.42 -5.27 6.23
C PHE A 72 2.47 -4.68 7.19
N LEU A 73 3.33 -5.51 7.75
CA LEU A 73 4.38 -5.05 8.67
C LEU A 73 5.36 -4.11 7.96
N CYS A 74 5.76 -4.42 6.74
CA CYS A 74 6.63 -3.59 5.93
C CYS A 74 5.96 -2.26 5.57
N ALA A 75 4.70 -2.29 5.12
CA ALA A 75 3.94 -1.09 4.76
C ALA A 75 3.72 -0.18 5.96
N TYR A 76 3.35 -0.76 7.12
CA TYR A 76 3.17 0.01 8.35
C TYR A 76 4.48 0.63 8.84
N GLY A 77 5.56 -0.12 8.81
CA GLY A 77 6.89 0.39 9.14
C GLY A 77 7.32 1.55 8.25
N LEU A 78 7.18 1.41 6.94
CA LEU A 78 7.48 2.48 5.98
C LEU A 78 6.57 3.69 6.15
N GLU A 79 5.27 3.49 6.40
CA GLU A 79 4.32 4.59 6.63
C GLU A 79 4.71 5.42 7.86
N VAL A 80 5.04 4.76 8.96
CA VAL A 80 5.43 5.44 10.22
C VAL A 80 6.78 6.13 10.10
N LEU A 81 7.77 5.49 9.46
CA LEU A 81 9.14 6.01 9.35
C LEU A 81 9.26 7.09 8.28
N MET A 82 8.63 6.92 7.15
CA MET A 82 8.84 7.74 5.95
C MET A 82 7.54 8.34 5.41
N GLY A 83 6.47 7.56 5.29
CA GLY A 83 5.24 7.98 4.64
C GLY A 83 4.67 9.26 5.23
N SER A 84 4.18 9.22 6.45
CA SER A 84 3.55 10.35 7.11
C SER A 84 4.47 11.56 7.33
N PRO A 85 5.70 11.42 7.88
CA PRO A 85 6.54 12.58 8.16
C PRO A 85 7.11 13.22 6.90
N CYS A 86 7.53 12.44 5.90
CA CYS A 86 8.12 12.98 4.68
C CYS A 86 7.07 13.59 3.76
N SER A 87 5.87 13.00 3.68
CA SER A 87 4.78 13.51 2.86
C SER A 87 4.30 14.88 3.33
N PHE A 88 4.15 15.06 4.64
CA PHE A 88 3.81 16.37 5.20
C PHE A 88 4.88 17.41 4.89
N ARG A 89 6.17 17.06 5.09
CA ARG A 89 7.28 17.97 4.78
C ARG A 89 7.33 18.33 3.30
N LEU A 90 7.08 17.37 2.41
CA LEU A 90 7.11 17.58 0.97
C LEU A 90 5.95 18.48 0.53
N ALA A 91 4.74 18.22 1.02
CA ALA A 91 3.58 19.05 0.75
C ALA A 91 3.77 20.49 1.27
N SER A 92 4.36 20.64 2.47
CA SER A 92 4.62 21.95 3.06
C SER A 92 5.71 22.77 2.36
N LYS A 93 6.55 22.14 1.52
CA LYS A 93 7.51 22.86 0.67
C LYS A 93 6.84 23.53 -0.54
N VAL A 94 5.72 22.97 -1.00
CA VAL A 94 5.01 23.45 -2.20
C VAL A 94 3.84 24.36 -1.79
N PHE A 95 3.16 24.03 -0.72
CA PHE A 95 1.97 24.73 -0.25
C PHE A 95 2.14 25.19 1.21
N SER A 96 1.80 26.44 1.48
CA SER A 96 1.74 26.95 2.86
C SER A 96 0.51 26.36 3.59
N PRO A 97 0.69 25.65 4.71
CA PRO A 97 -0.44 25.09 5.45
C PRO A 97 -1.42 26.14 5.98
N ALA A 98 -0.95 27.38 6.21
CA ALA A 98 -1.75 28.48 6.74
C ALA A 98 -2.62 29.16 5.67
N ASP A 99 -2.09 29.28 4.43
CA ASP A 99 -2.71 30.07 3.37
C ASP A 99 -3.41 29.22 2.31
N THR A 100 -3.18 27.90 2.31
CA THR A 100 -3.75 27.00 1.31
C THR A 100 -5.09 26.43 1.79
N HIS A 101 -6.05 26.35 0.89
CA HIS A 101 -7.33 25.70 1.18
C HIS A 101 -7.12 24.28 1.73
N PRO A 102 -7.75 23.88 2.85
CA PRO A 102 -7.47 22.60 3.53
C PRO A 102 -7.58 21.37 2.63
N VAL A 103 -8.55 21.34 1.72
CA VAL A 103 -8.73 20.21 0.77
C VAL A 103 -7.54 20.11 -0.17
N LEU A 104 -7.03 21.23 -0.69
CA LEU A 104 -5.88 21.25 -1.59
C LEU A 104 -4.61 20.78 -0.89
N PHE A 105 -4.37 21.29 0.33
CA PHE A 105 -3.23 20.86 1.14
C PHE A 105 -3.29 19.36 1.49
N GLU A 106 -4.47 18.85 1.84
CA GLU A 106 -4.67 17.42 2.09
C GLU A 106 -4.43 16.57 0.83
N THR A 107 -4.90 17.03 -0.34
CA THR A 107 -4.63 16.37 -1.62
C THR A 107 -3.13 16.35 -1.91
N ALA A 108 -2.42 17.44 -1.64
CA ALA A 108 -0.97 17.49 -1.79
C ALA A 108 -0.24 16.48 -0.89
N ILE A 109 -0.70 16.30 0.36
CA ILE A 109 -0.16 15.26 1.26
C ILE A 109 -0.42 13.86 0.67
N ILE A 110 -1.62 13.59 0.15
CA ILE A 110 -1.93 12.28 -0.47
C ILE A 110 -1.03 12.03 -1.67
N CYS A 111 -0.87 13.02 -2.55
CA CYS A 111 0.02 12.93 -3.71
C CYS A 111 1.47 12.64 -3.29
N ALA A 112 1.97 13.36 -2.28
CA ALA A 112 3.31 13.16 -1.74
C ALA A 112 3.46 11.76 -1.10
N THR A 113 2.45 11.29 -0.37
CA THR A 113 2.45 9.95 0.22
C THR A 113 2.54 8.87 -0.86
N VAL A 114 1.69 8.94 -1.87
CA VAL A 114 1.73 7.98 -2.99
C VAL A 114 3.06 8.05 -3.73
N GLY A 115 3.56 9.27 -3.99
CA GLY A 115 4.84 9.49 -4.67
C GLY A 115 6.05 8.89 -3.94
N LEU A 116 5.99 8.80 -2.61
CA LEU A 116 7.05 8.21 -1.79
C LEU A 116 6.81 6.71 -1.54
N MET A 117 5.60 6.35 -1.12
CA MET A 117 5.28 4.99 -0.68
C MET A 117 5.19 4.00 -1.83
N CYS A 118 4.63 4.40 -2.99
CA CYS A 118 4.47 3.48 -4.11
C CYS A 118 5.82 2.99 -4.66
N PRO A 119 6.82 3.86 -4.95
CA PRO A 119 8.15 3.38 -5.36
C PRO A 119 8.84 2.54 -4.27
N ALA A 120 8.72 2.93 -3.00
CA ALA A 120 9.35 2.19 -1.90
C ALA A 120 8.74 0.80 -1.72
N MET A 121 7.41 0.68 -1.71
CA MET A 121 6.73 -0.61 -1.63
C MET A 121 6.95 -1.46 -2.88
N SER A 122 6.98 -0.86 -4.06
CA SER A 122 7.30 -1.56 -5.31
C SER A 122 8.74 -2.08 -5.32
N PHE A 123 9.69 -1.36 -4.73
CA PHE A 123 11.06 -1.84 -4.55
C PHE A 123 11.11 -3.04 -3.60
N LEU A 124 10.43 -2.93 -2.47
CA LEU A 124 10.32 -4.01 -1.52
C LEU A 124 9.69 -5.26 -2.16
N ALA A 125 8.60 -5.10 -2.90
CA ALA A 125 7.96 -6.19 -3.63
C ALA A 125 8.90 -6.81 -4.68
N ALA A 126 9.66 -5.99 -5.43
CA ALA A 126 10.65 -6.48 -6.38
C ALA A 126 11.73 -7.34 -5.71
N VAL A 127 12.13 -7.01 -4.49
CA VAL A 127 13.08 -7.80 -3.68
C VAL A 127 12.42 -9.06 -3.12
N LEU A 128 11.24 -8.95 -2.50
CA LEU A 128 10.56 -10.06 -1.85
C LEU A 128 10.18 -11.16 -2.83
N TYR A 129 9.70 -10.80 -4.02
CA TYR A 129 9.23 -11.73 -5.05
C TYR A 129 10.26 -12.02 -6.15
N TYR A 130 11.53 -11.63 -5.94
CA TYR A 130 12.59 -11.90 -6.90
C TYR A 130 12.80 -13.41 -7.07
N PRO A 131 12.93 -13.92 -8.32
CA PRO A 131 13.14 -15.35 -8.57
C PRO A 131 14.60 -15.77 -8.29
N TYR A 132 14.96 -15.89 -7.01
CA TYR A 132 16.33 -16.21 -6.56
C TYR A 132 16.88 -17.55 -7.05
N TYR A 133 16.01 -18.44 -7.50
CA TYR A 133 16.40 -19.74 -8.06
C TYR A 133 17.11 -19.64 -9.42
N HIS A 134 17.03 -18.51 -10.11
CA HIS A 134 17.78 -18.23 -11.35
C HIS A 134 19.08 -17.43 -11.10
N GLY A 135 19.47 -17.20 -9.84
CA GLY A 135 20.56 -16.32 -9.48
C GLY A 135 20.12 -14.85 -9.37
N PHE A 136 20.96 -14.04 -8.76
CA PHE A 136 20.66 -12.61 -8.54
C PHE A 136 21.29 -11.73 -9.62
N HIS A 137 20.49 -10.96 -10.32
CA HIS A 137 20.90 -9.98 -11.31
C HIS A 137 20.30 -8.60 -10.98
N LEU A 138 21.16 -7.64 -10.63
CA LEU A 138 20.74 -6.30 -10.23
C LEU A 138 19.92 -5.57 -11.31
N VAL A 139 20.32 -5.70 -12.58
CA VAL A 139 19.59 -5.07 -13.70
C VAL A 139 18.17 -5.62 -13.82
N THR A 140 17.99 -6.93 -13.65
CA THR A 140 16.67 -7.57 -13.64
C THR A 140 15.82 -7.10 -12.47
N LEU A 141 16.42 -6.95 -11.28
CA LEU A 141 15.73 -6.41 -10.12
C LEU A 141 15.24 -4.97 -10.37
N LEU A 142 16.11 -4.11 -10.89
CA LEU A 142 15.77 -2.71 -11.20
C LEU A 142 14.68 -2.61 -12.29
N ALA A 143 14.77 -3.44 -13.33
CA ALA A 143 13.76 -3.50 -14.38
C ALA A 143 12.38 -3.94 -13.82
N ASN A 144 12.36 -4.96 -12.97
CA ASN A 144 11.15 -5.42 -12.30
C ASN A 144 10.58 -4.34 -11.35
N TRP A 145 11.44 -3.66 -10.61
CA TRP A 145 11.03 -2.54 -9.78
C TRP A 145 10.36 -1.43 -10.60
N LEU A 146 11.00 -0.96 -11.66
CA LEU A 146 10.43 0.07 -12.54
C LEU A 146 9.09 -0.37 -13.16
N LYS A 147 9.02 -1.63 -13.61
CA LYS A 147 7.78 -2.22 -14.10
C LYS A 147 6.68 -2.15 -13.04
N LEU A 148 6.97 -2.58 -11.81
CA LEU A 148 6.00 -2.53 -10.71
C LEU A 148 5.58 -1.09 -10.39
N VAL A 149 6.50 -0.13 -10.38
CA VAL A 149 6.16 1.29 -10.18
C VAL A 149 5.20 1.76 -11.25
N CYS A 150 5.47 1.48 -12.53
CA CYS A 150 4.61 1.92 -13.64
C CYS A 150 3.18 1.34 -13.55
N PHE A 151 3.03 0.08 -13.13
CA PHE A 151 1.70 -0.53 -12.96
C PHE A 151 1.00 -0.10 -11.67
N ASN A 152 1.74 -0.03 -10.57
CA ASN A 152 1.17 0.24 -9.26
C ASN A 152 0.84 1.73 -9.05
N PHE A 153 1.61 2.64 -9.64
CA PHE A 153 1.47 4.07 -9.36
C PHE A 153 0.10 4.64 -9.77
N PRO A 154 -0.41 4.40 -10.99
CA PRO A 154 -1.74 4.86 -11.37
C PRO A 154 -2.84 4.28 -10.47
N PHE A 155 -2.76 2.98 -10.17
CA PHE A 155 -3.71 2.32 -9.27
C PHE A 155 -3.64 2.91 -7.86
N ALA A 156 -2.43 3.07 -7.32
CA ALA A 156 -2.20 3.65 -6.01
C ALA A 156 -2.79 5.05 -5.89
N TYR A 157 -2.45 5.90 -6.85
CA TYR A 157 -2.88 7.30 -6.86
C TYR A 157 -4.40 7.41 -6.92
N PHE A 158 -5.01 6.72 -7.89
CA PHE A 158 -6.45 6.75 -8.07
C PHE A 158 -7.19 6.18 -6.85
N THR A 159 -6.75 5.02 -6.38
CA THR A 159 -7.40 4.33 -5.27
C THR A 159 -7.27 5.10 -3.95
N GLN A 160 -6.09 5.67 -3.68
CA GLN A 160 -5.88 6.49 -2.48
C GLN A 160 -6.75 7.76 -2.49
N LEU A 161 -6.76 8.47 -3.62
CA LEU A 161 -7.45 9.76 -3.71
C LEU A 161 -8.97 9.61 -3.64
N PHE A 162 -9.54 8.67 -4.40
CA PHE A 162 -10.99 8.59 -4.59
C PHE A 162 -11.69 7.58 -3.67
N PHE A 163 -10.99 6.58 -3.17
CA PHE A 163 -11.62 5.50 -2.38
C PHE A 163 -11.06 5.40 -0.97
N ILE A 164 -9.76 5.18 -0.81
CA ILE A 164 -9.19 4.83 0.50
C ILE A 164 -9.29 6.01 1.45
N GLN A 165 -8.83 7.19 1.06
CA GLN A 165 -8.81 8.34 1.97
C GLN A 165 -10.23 8.81 2.38
N PRO A 166 -11.22 8.91 1.51
CA PRO A 166 -12.60 9.20 1.92
C PRO A 166 -13.16 8.12 2.86
N LEU A 167 -12.92 6.83 2.56
CA LEU A 167 -13.36 5.71 3.39
C LEU A 167 -12.74 5.78 4.79
N ILE A 168 -11.41 5.91 4.88
CA ILE A 168 -10.70 5.97 6.15
C ILE A 168 -11.14 7.16 7.00
N ARG A 169 -11.35 8.32 6.39
CA ARG A 169 -11.86 9.50 7.11
C ARG A 169 -13.26 9.26 7.67
N THR A 170 -14.11 8.59 6.91
CA THR A 170 -15.46 8.24 7.37
C THR A 170 -15.41 7.24 8.51
N LEU A 171 -14.62 6.17 8.37
CA LEU A 171 -14.42 5.17 9.42
C LEU A 171 -13.80 5.79 10.68
N PHE A 172 -12.79 6.63 10.52
CA PHE A 172 -12.13 7.30 11.64
C PHE A 172 -13.10 8.23 12.39
N LYS A 173 -13.91 9.00 11.67
CA LYS A 173 -14.96 9.83 12.28
C LYS A 173 -16.00 8.99 13.01
N ALA A 174 -16.37 7.82 12.49
CA ALA A 174 -17.34 6.92 13.14
C ALA A 174 -16.76 6.31 14.43
N LEU A 175 -15.48 5.88 14.41
CA LEU A 175 -14.81 5.25 15.55
C LEU A 175 -14.49 6.27 16.67
N PHE A 176 -14.08 7.48 16.31
CA PHE A 176 -13.68 8.52 17.25
C PHE A 176 -14.72 9.64 17.39
N ARG A 177 -15.99 9.33 17.10
CA ARG A 177 -17.11 10.24 17.32
C ARG A 177 -17.25 10.51 18.80
N ARG A 178 -16.74 11.65 19.26
CA ARG A 178 -17.02 12.12 20.62
C ARG A 178 -18.52 12.40 20.70
N VAL A 179 -19.21 11.70 21.58
CA VAL A 179 -20.56 12.05 21.99
C VAL A 179 -20.52 13.53 22.41
N PRO A 180 -21.38 14.40 21.86
CA PRO A 180 -21.47 15.76 22.38
C PRO A 180 -21.79 15.66 23.87
N GLN A 181 -20.94 16.24 24.71
CA GLN A 181 -21.33 16.45 26.10
C GLN A 181 -22.49 17.45 26.03
N THR A 182 -23.67 16.95 26.22
CA THR A 182 -24.83 17.79 26.51
C THR A 182 -24.55 18.52 27.83
N VAL A 183 -24.23 19.80 27.70
CA VAL A 183 -24.25 20.77 28.82
C VAL A 183 -25.71 21.11 29.09
#